data_2c818a2b9816a4aa11e6196e2b3a2bdf
#
_entry.id   2c818a2b9816a4aa11e6196e2b3a2bdf
#
_cell.length_a   1.000
_cell.length_b   1.000
_cell.length_c   1.000
_cell.angle_alpha   90.00
_cell.angle_beta   90.00
_cell.angle_gamma   90.00
#
_symmetry.space_group_name_H-M   'P 1'
#
loop_
_entity.id
_entity.type
_entity.pdbx_description
1 polymer ?
#
loop_
_entity_poly.entity_id
_entity_poly.type
_entity_poly.pdbx_seq_one_letter_code
_entity_poly.pdbx_strand_id
1 'polypeptide(L)'
;AVIKKHPGYEMTFEAQINLARCHDSRDTTEIMRMFWKMLKDSKNKEFRDRIYYAMSDVALRRDNEELGIKYLRKSVATSVSNNRQKVKSSLKVASMLFDNRDYVLSQAYYDTVVMTMDRTYPEYDSLLNLSVMLSDLVDNLTAYQLQDSLLRLVDMDSVSRNKIILGIIEEYKAEQERLAKEKELQEQLALLG
;
A
#
# COMPACT_ATOMS: atom_id res chain seq x y z
N ALA A 1 -17.50 28.65 -0.35
CA ALA A 1 -18.87 28.98 -0.76
C ALA A 1 -19.83 27.80 -0.57
N VAL A 2 -19.46 26.57 -1.01
CA VAL A 2 -20.35 25.38 -0.95
C VAL A 2 -20.73 25.01 0.49
N ILE A 3 -19.75 24.95 1.41
CA ILE A 3 -19.96 24.54 2.82
C ILE A 3 -20.96 25.47 3.55
N LYS A 4 -20.98 26.75 3.20
CA LYS A 4 -21.88 27.73 3.82
C LYS A 4 -23.35 27.59 3.39
N LYS A 5 -23.66 26.79 2.37
CA LYS A 5 -25.02 26.58 1.84
C LYS A 5 -25.70 25.32 2.41
N HIS A 6 -25.13 24.70 3.46
CA HIS A 6 -25.65 23.49 4.09
C HIS A 6 -25.93 22.34 3.09
N PRO A 7 -24.94 21.97 2.25
CA PRO A 7 -25.11 20.87 1.33
C PRO A 7 -25.17 19.52 2.10
N GLY A 8 -25.59 18.45 1.40
CA GLY A 8 -25.53 17.10 1.97
C GLY A 8 -24.13 16.73 2.46
N TYR A 9 -24.06 15.73 3.33
CA TYR A 9 -22.81 15.33 4.01
C TYR A 9 -21.68 15.04 3.03
N GLU A 10 -21.95 14.26 1.98
CA GLU A 10 -20.95 13.88 0.97
C GLU A 10 -20.37 15.11 0.24
N MET A 11 -21.23 16.05 -0.14
CA MET A 11 -20.80 17.29 -0.80
C MET A 11 -19.95 18.17 0.13
N THR A 12 -20.29 18.20 1.43
CA THR A 12 -19.48 18.91 2.44
C THR A 12 -18.12 18.26 2.58
N PHE A 13 -18.08 16.94 2.64
CA PHE A 13 -16.86 16.15 2.72
C PHE A 13 -15.95 16.40 1.50
N GLU A 14 -16.48 16.27 0.27
CA GLU A 14 -15.74 16.54 -0.95
C GLU A 14 -15.22 17.98 -1.02
N ALA A 15 -16.02 18.95 -0.58
CA ALA A 15 -15.59 20.33 -0.52
C ALA A 15 -14.42 20.56 0.47
N GLN A 16 -14.40 19.86 1.59
CA GLN A 16 -13.30 19.89 2.55
C GLN A 16 -12.02 19.25 1.98
N ILE A 17 -12.15 18.10 1.34
CA ILE A 17 -11.02 17.43 0.65
C ILE A 17 -10.42 18.34 -0.44
N ASN A 18 -11.29 18.92 -1.28
CA ASN A 18 -10.84 19.79 -2.36
C ASN A 18 -10.22 21.09 -1.84
N LEU A 19 -10.77 21.68 -0.78
CA LEU A 19 -10.18 22.86 -0.13
C LEU A 19 -8.76 22.55 0.36
N ALA A 20 -8.56 21.43 1.02
CA ALA A 20 -7.25 20.99 1.48
C ALA A 20 -6.27 20.74 0.32
N ARG A 21 -6.75 20.17 -0.80
CA ARG A 21 -5.93 19.94 -2.00
C ARG A 21 -5.54 21.24 -2.73
N CYS A 22 -6.39 22.25 -2.68
CA CYS A 22 -6.14 23.56 -3.30
C CYS A 22 -5.32 24.51 -2.41
N HIS A 23 -5.08 24.13 -1.15
CA HIS A 23 -4.35 25.01 -0.22
C HIS A 23 -2.84 24.95 -0.52
N ASP A 24 -2.31 26.04 -1.01
CA ASP A 24 -0.90 26.17 -1.45
C ASP A 24 0.03 26.74 -0.35
N SER A 25 -0.40 26.68 0.90
CA SER A 25 0.42 27.16 2.00
C SER A 25 1.59 26.20 2.28
N ARG A 26 2.76 26.78 2.58
CA ARG A 26 3.93 26.00 3.03
C ARG A 26 3.67 25.31 4.37
N ASP A 27 2.74 25.78 5.17
CA ASP A 27 2.33 25.14 6.41
C ASP A 27 1.14 24.21 6.17
N THR A 28 1.41 22.92 6.13
CA THR A 28 0.39 21.85 6.00
C THR A 28 -0.12 21.35 7.34
N THR A 29 0.33 21.92 8.45
CA THR A 29 0.00 21.45 9.81
C THR A 29 -1.51 21.53 10.06
N GLU A 30 -2.15 22.63 9.66
CA GLU A 30 -3.60 22.79 9.81
C GLU A 30 -4.39 21.80 8.95
N ILE A 31 -3.96 21.60 7.70
CA ILE A 31 -4.57 20.66 6.77
C ILE A 31 -4.48 19.23 7.32
N MET A 32 -3.30 18.83 7.78
CA MET A 32 -3.10 17.50 8.35
C MET A 32 -3.91 17.31 9.63
N ARG A 33 -4.00 18.36 10.48
CA ARG A 33 -4.85 18.33 11.68
C ARG A 33 -6.33 18.17 11.31
N MET A 34 -6.80 18.83 10.26
CA MET A 34 -8.15 18.65 9.74
C MET A 34 -8.39 17.23 9.27
N PHE A 35 -7.49 16.63 8.48
CA PHE A 35 -7.62 15.24 8.04
C PHE A 35 -7.60 14.24 9.22
N TRP A 36 -6.77 14.45 10.22
CA TRP A 36 -6.78 13.63 11.42
C TRP A 36 -8.09 13.73 12.20
N LYS A 37 -8.69 14.94 12.26
CA LYS A 37 -10.03 15.13 12.84
C LYS A 37 -11.09 14.39 12.03
N MET A 38 -11.03 14.48 10.70
CA MET A 38 -11.95 13.74 9.82
C MET A 38 -11.83 12.22 9.98
N LEU A 39 -10.63 11.67 10.13
CA LEU A 39 -10.41 10.23 10.35
C LEU A 39 -10.98 9.72 11.68
N LYS A 40 -11.04 10.58 12.70
CA LYS A 40 -11.60 10.25 14.02
C LYS A 40 -13.14 10.28 14.03
N ASP A 41 -13.77 11.00 13.11
CA ASP A 41 -15.23 11.08 13.02
C ASP A 41 -15.77 9.75 12.43
N SER A 42 -16.66 9.09 13.20
CA SER A 42 -17.29 7.84 12.79
C SER A 42 -18.12 7.95 11.51
N LYS A 43 -18.64 9.14 11.21
CA LYS A 43 -19.40 9.42 9.97
C LYS A 43 -18.53 9.29 8.72
N ASN A 44 -17.20 9.40 8.85
CA ASN A 44 -16.24 9.30 7.76
C ASN A 44 -15.68 7.88 7.59
N LYS A 45 -16.21 6.88 8.27
CA LYS A 45 -15.68 5.51 8.21
C LYS A 45 -15.58 4.98 6.77
N GLU A 46 -16.57 5.26 5.95
CA GLU A 46 -16.64 4.84 4.54
C GLU A 46 -15.77 5.69 3.60
N PHE A 47 -15.29 6.85 4.06
CA PHE A 47 -14.49 7.79 3.27
C PHE A 47 -13.02 7.82 3.68
N ARG A 48 -12.56 6.93 4.56
CA ARG A 48 -11.18 6.91 5.06
C ARG A 48 -10.16 6.74 3.94
N ASP A 49 -10.49 5.97 2.93
CA ASP A 49 -9.68 5.77 1.73
C ASP A 49 -9.40 7.09 1.00
N ARG A 50 -10.42 7.93 0.81
CA ARG A 50 -10.30 9.26 0.17
C ARG A 50 -9.50 10.23 1.04
N ILE A 51 -9.68 10.18 2.37
CA ILE A 51 -8.92 11.02 3.30
C ILE A 51 -7.44 10.66 3.23
N TYR A 52 -7.09 9.35 3.32
CA TYR A 52 -5.70 8.93 3.21
C TYR A 52 -5.08 9.26 1.85
N TYR A 53 -5.85 9.15 0.77
CA TYR A 53 -5.39 9.58 -0.55
C TYR A 53 -5.07 11.09 -0.57
N ALA A 54 -5.94 11.92 0.00
CA ALA A 54 -5.70 13.36 0.09
C ALA A 54 -4.49 13.70 0.99
N MET A 55 -4.30 12.96 2.09
CA MET A 55 -3.10 13.08 2.94
C MET A 55 -1.82 12.75 2.16
N SER A 56 -1.87 11.73 1.29
CA SER A 56 -0.73 11.41 0.43
C SER A 56 -0.41 12.54 -0.54
N ASP A 57 -1.44 13.15 -1.17
CA ASP A 57 -1.24 14.29 -2.07
C ASP A 57 -0.57 15.49 -1.35
N VAL A 58 -0.92 15.71 -0.08
CA VAL A 58 -0.27 16.76 0.74
C VAL A 58 1.18 16.40 1.06
N ALA A 59 1.47 15.15 1.41
CA ALA A 59 2.83 14.70 1.71
C ALA A 59 3.74 14.80 0.46
N LEU A 60 3.25 14.34 -0.69
CA LEU A 60 4.00 14.36 -1.95
C LEU A 60 4.31 15.78 -2.46
N ARG A 61 3.40 16.74 -2.25
CA ARG A 61 3.68 18.16 -2.56
C ARG A 61 4.78 18.77 -1.68
N ARG A 62 5.18 18.06 -0.63
CA ARG A 62 6.26 18.42 0.28
C ARG A 62 7.52 17.60 0.06
N ASP A 63 7.60 16.93 -1.08
CA ASP A 63 8.70 16.03 -1.40
C ASP A 63 8.94 14.95 -0.32
N ASN A 64 7.89 14.67 0.49
CA ASN A 64 7.94 13.59 1.48
C ASN A 64 7.31 12.32 0.89
N GLU A 65 8.10 11.66 0.08
CA GLU A 65 7.67 10.50 -0.68
C GLU A 65 7.35 9.30 0.22
N GLU A 66 8.17 9.04 1.23
CA GLU A 66 7.95 7.94 2.18
C GLU A 66 6.58 8.06 2.87
N LEU A 67 6.27 9.26 3.36
CA LEU A 67 4.98 9.54 3.98
C LEU A 67 3.82 9.46 2.97
N GLY A 68 4.06 9.90 1.73
CA GLY A 68 3.13 9.81 0.62
C GLY A 68 2.76 8.35 0.33
N ILE A 69 3.75 7.48 0.16
CA ILE A 69 3.58 6.03 -0.03
C ILE A 69 2.85 5.41 1.17
N LYS A 70 3.23 5.77 2.39
CA LYS A 70 2.57 5.27 3.60
C LYS A 70 1.08 5.58 3.63
N TYR A 71 0.67 6.80 3.24
CA TYR A 71 -0.74 7.16 3.18
C TYR A 71 -1.47 6.50 2.01
N LEU A 72 -0.83 6.32 0.85
CA LEU A 72 -1.41 5.57 -0.27
C LEU A 72 -1.69 4.11 0.12
N ARG A 73 -0.76 3.46 0.78
CA ARG A 73 -0.95 2.09 1.30
C ARG A 73 -2.15 2.01 2.25
N LYS A 74 -2.31 2.99 3.14
CA LYS A 74 -3.50 3.09 4.01
C LYS A 74 -4.78 3.33 3.22
N SER A 75 -4.73 4.15 2.16
CA SER A 75 -5.86 4.37 1.27
C SER A 75 -6.29 3.06 0.60
N VAL A 76 -5.37 2.27 0.05
CA VAL A 76 -5.65 0.95 -0.53
C VAL A 76 -6.28 0.01 0.50
N ALA A 77 -5.68 -0.09 1.68
CA ALA A 77 -6.15 -0.99 2.74
C ALA A 77 -7.56 -0.64 3.26
N THR A 78 -7.94 0.64 3.26
CA THR A 78 -9.25 1.10 3.72
C THR A 78 -10.31 1.16 2.61
N SER A 79 -9.94 1.00 1.34
CA SER A 79 -10.86 0.93 0.19
C SER A 79 -11.50 -0.46 0.09
N VAL A 80 -12.44 -0.78 0.99
CA VAL A 80 -13.08 -2.11 1.04
C VAL A 80 -14.14 -2.24 -0.06
N SER A 81 -15.04 -1.25 -0.18
CA SER A 81 -16.16 -1.24 -1.14
C SER A 81 -15.97 -0.26 -2.30
N ASN A 82 -14.95 0.57 -2.27
CA ASN A 82 -14.70 1.61 -3.26
C ASN A 82 -13.59 1.19 -4.23
N ASN A 83 -13.94 0.30 -5.18
CA ASN A 83 -13.00 -0.23 -6.17
C ASN A 83 -12.31 0.89 -6.97
N ARG A 84 -13.03 1.95 -7.32
CA ARG A 84 -12.45 3.08 -8.06
C ARG A 84 -11.33 3.78 -7.28
N GLN A 85 -11.53 4.02 -5.98
CA GLN A 85 -10.50 4.61 -5.14
C GLN A 85 -9.35 3.63 -4.91
N LYS A 86 -9.65 2.34 -4.74
CA LYS A 86 -8.63 1.29 -4.59
C LYS A 86 -7.71 1.24 -5.79
N VAL A 87 -8.26 1.17 -7.01
CA VAL A 87 -7.48 1.21 -8.26
C VAL A 87 -6.62 2.47 -8.33
N LYS A 88 -7.21 3.65 -8.08
CA LYS A 88 -6.49 4.93 -8.13
C LYS A 88 -5.31 4.98 -7.17
N SER A 89 -5.51 4.52 -5.94
CA SER A 89 -4.47 4.51 -4.91
C SER A 89 -3.39 3.47 -5.21
N SER A 90 -3.79 2.27 -5.67
CA SER A 90 -2.87 1.20 -6.04
C SER A 90 -2.00 1.58 -7.23
N LEU A 91 -2.57 2.18 -8.28
CA LEU A 91 -1.80 2.67 -9.42
C LEU A 91 -0.73 3.69 -8.99
N LYS A 92 -1.12 4.65 -8.15
CA LYS A 92 -0.19 5.69 -7.73
C LYS A 92 0.96 5.12 -6.89
N VAL A 93 0.66 4.24 -5.92
CA VAL A 93 1.71 3.61 -5.11
C VAL A 93 2.56 2.65 -5.92
N ALA A 94 1.97 1.89 -6.86
CA ALA A 94 2.70 0.98 -7.74
C ALA A 94 3.74 1.73 -8.59
N SER A 95 3.33 2.84 -9.23
CA SER A 95 4.25 3.68 -10.01
C SER A 95 5.40 4.23 -9.17
N MET A 96 5.13 4.76 -7.98
CA MET A 96 6.15 5.30 -7.10
C MET A 96 7.14 4.23 -6.63
N LEU A 97 6.65 3.03 -6.30
CA LEU A 97 7.51 1.91 -5.92
C LEU A 97 8.34 1.41 -7.10
N PHE A 98 7.79 1.45 -8.31
CA PHE A 98 8.54 1.13 -9.54
C PHE A 98 9.71 2.10 -9.76
N ASP A 99 9.45 3.40 -9.64
CA ASP A 99 10.47 4.45 -9.76
C ASP A 99 11.56 4.29 -8.70
N ASN A 100 11.21 3.82 -7.51
CA ASN A 100 12.13 3.50 -6.41
C ASN A 100 12.82 2.14 -6.55
N ARG A 101 12.58 1.42 -7.65
CA ARG A 101 13.11 0.08 -7.93
C ARG A 101 12.69 -1.01 -6.92
N ASP A 102 11.63 -0.76 -6.16
CA ASP A 102 10.99 -1.78 -5.33
C ASP A 102 9.98 -2.56 -6.18
N TYR A 103 10.53 -3.38 -7.08
CA TYR A 103 9.74 -4.09 -8.09
C TYR A 103 8.80 -5.12 -7.47
N VAL A 104 9.20 -5.75 -6.36
CA VAL A 104 8.38 -6.75 -5.67
C VAL A 104 7.09 -6.13 -5.14
N LEU A 105 7.20 -5.03 -4.40
CA LEU A 105 6.02 -4.33 -3.90
C LEU A 105 5.25 -3.64 -5.04
N SER A 106 5.94 -3.09 -6.03
CA SER A 106 5.30 -2.48 -7.20
C SER A 106 4.41 -3.48 -7.92
N GLN A 107 4.91 -4.68 -8.21
CA GLN A 107 4.15 -5.77 -8.83
C GLN A 107 2.89 -6.11 -8.03
N ALA A 108 3.00 -6.31 -6.72
CA ALA A 108 1.85 -6.64 -5.88
C ALA A 108 0.72 -5.58 -5.94
N TYR A 109 1.09 -4.30 -6.10
CA TYR A 109 0.10 -3.23 -6.28
C TYR A 109 -0.47 -3.16 -7.71
N TYR A 110 0.32 -3.46 -8.75
CA TYR A 110 -0.22 -3.60 -10.12
C TYR A 110 -1.17 -4.80 -10.21
N ASP A 111 -0.88 -5.91 -9.57
CA ASP A 111 -1.80 -7.06 -9.47
C ASP A 111 -3.11 -6.65 -8.78
N THR A 112 -3.03 -5.87 -7.69
CA THR A 112 -4.22 -5.31 -7.03
C THR A 112 -5.05 -4.46 -7.99
N VAL A 113 -4.41 -3.67 -8.86
CA VAL A 113 -5.10 -2.87 -9.89
C VAL A 113 -5.84 -3.78 -10.86
N VAL A 114 -5.14 -4.75 -11.45
CA VAL A 114 -5.72 -5.68 -12.44
C VAL A 114 -6.87 -6.50 -11.85
N MET A 115 -6.74 -6.95 -10.60
CA MET A 115 -7.79 -7.71 -9.91
C MET A 115 -9.02 -6.87 -9.56
N THR A 116 -8.85 -5.56 -9.39
CA THR A 116 -9.92 -4.66 -8.89
C THR A 116 -10.56 -3.84 -10.01
N MET A 117 -9.82 -3.55 -11.07
CA MET A 117 -10.26 -2.74 -12.20
C MET A 117 -11.29 -3.48 -13.05
N ASP A 118 -12.29 -2.77 -13.55
CA ASP A 118 -13.22 -3.32 -14.52
C ASP A 118 -12.51 -3.53 -15.86
N ARG A 119 -12.72 -4.69 -16.47
CA ARG A 119 -12.11 -5.08 -17.76
C ARG A 119 -12.53 -4.21 -18.96
N THR A 120 -13.59 -3.42 -18.80
CA THR A 120 -14.07 -2.49 -19.82
C THR A 120 -13.26 -1.18 -19.89
N TYR A 121 -12.37 -0.95 -18.94
CA TYR A 121 -11.49 0.24 -18.98
C TYR A 121 -10.47 0.13 -20.11
N PRO A 122 -10.26 1.20 -20.88
CA PRO A 122 -9.32 1.18 -22.01
C PRO A 122 -7.90 0.80 -21.65
N GLU A 123 -7.47 1.12 -20.42
CA GLU A 123 -6.12 0.86 -19.92
C GLU A 123 -5.93 -0.56 -19.37
N TYR A 124 -7.01 -1.37 -19.26
CA TYR A 124 -6.96 -2.68 -18.61
C TYR A 124 -5.90 -3.60 -19.23
N ASP A 125 -5.91 -3.78 -20.55
CA ASP A 125 -4.98 -4.67 -21.25
C ASP A 125 -3.52 -4.23 -21.10
N SER A 126 -3.28 -2.92 -21.14
CA SER A 126 -1.93 -2.36 -20.95
C SER A 126 -1.41 -2.61 -19.53
N LEU A 127 -2.27 -2.46 -18.52
CA LEU A 127 -1.92 -2.70 -17.12
C LEU A 127 -1.77 -4.18 -16.82
N LEU A 128 -2.58 -5.04 -17.44
CA LEU A 128 -2.42 -6.49 -17.36
C LEU A 128 -1.07 -6.93 -17.93
N ASN A 129 -0.71 -6.46 -19.12
CA ASN A 129 0.59 -6.77 -19.72
C ASN A 129 1.75 -6.27 -18.85
N LEU A 130 1.64 -5.08 -18.28
CA LEU A 130 2.65 -4.55 -17.37
C LEU A 130 2.78 -5.40 -16.10
N SER A 131 1.66 -5.83 -15.50
CA SER A 131 1.64 -6.72 -14.34
C SER A 131 2.35 -8.05 -14.64
N VAL A 132 2.06 -8.67 -15.80
CA VAL A 132 2.72 -9.91 -16.24
C VAL A 132 4.23 -9.71 -16.44
N MET A 133 4.63 -8.64 -17.15
CA MET A 133 6.06 -8.33 -17.34
C MET A 133 6.79 -8.08 -16.03
N LEU A 134 6.14 -7.43 -15.07
CA LEU A 134 6.71 -7.20 -13.74
C LEU A 134 6.82 -8.52 -12.94
N SER A 135 5.86 -9.43 -13.09
CA SER A 135 5.95 -10.76 -12.47
C SER A 135 7.19 -11.52 -12.97
N ASP A 136 7.39 -11.56 -14.29
CA ASP A 136 8.57 -12.18 -14.89
C ASP A 136 9.89 -11.52 -14.40
N LEU A 137 9.89 -10.21 -14.29
CA LEU A 137 11.05 -9.46 -13.78
C LEU A 137 11.34 -9.82 -12.30
N VAL A 138 10.31 -9.85 -11.46
CA VAL A 138 10.44 -10.16 -10.02
C VAL A 138 10.89 -11.60 -9.82
N ASP A 139 10.37 -12.54 -10.60
CA ASP A 139 10.78 -13.94 -10.54
C ASP A 139 12.27 -14.12 -10.91
N ASN A 140 12.71 -13.46 -11.99
CA ASN A 140 14.11 -13.47 -12.40
C ASN A 140 15.02 -12.77 -11.36
N LEU A 141 14.60 -11.64 -10.80
CA LEU A 141 15.34 -10.92 -9.78
C LEU A 141 15.49 -11.76 -8.50
N THR A 142 14.42 -12.41 -8.08
CA THR A 142 14.41 -13.29 -6.91
C THR A 142 15.33 -14.51 -7.12
N ALA A 143 15.27 -15.13 -8.29
CA ALA A 143 16.16 -16.22 -8.65
C ALA A 143 17.63 -15.77 -8.65
N TYR A 144 17.92 -14.59 -9.22
CA TYR A 144 19.26 -14.04 -9.22
C TYR A 144 19.77 -13.76 -7.79
N GLN A 145 18.95 -13.13 -6.94
CA GLN A 145 19.32 -12.84 -5.55
C GLN A 145 19.56 -14.10 -4.74
N LEU A 146 18.75 -15.15 -4.98
CA LEU A 146 18.98 -16.46 -4.36
C LEU A 146 20.31 -17.07 -4.80
N GLN A 147 20.61 -17.08 -6.10
CA GLN A 147 21.86 -17.61 -6.63
C GLN A 147 23.08 -16.85 -6.08
N ASP A 148 23.03 -15.51 -6.05
CA ASP A 148 24.09 -14.68 -5.48
C ASP A 148 24.31 -14.98 -3.99
N SER A 149 23.22 -15.14 -3.23
CA SER A 149 23.28 -15.51 -1.82
C SER A 149 23.89 -16.89 -1.61
N LEU A 150 23.55 -17.87 -2.46
CA LEU A 150 24.11 -19.22 -2.40
C LEU A 150 25.62 -19.22 -2.75
N LEU A 151 26.02 -18.47 -3.77
CA LEU A 151 27.44 -18.31 -4.12
C LEU A 151 28.24 -17.70 -2.97
N ARG A 152 27.72 -16.65 -2.32
CA ARG A 152 28.38 -16.07 -1.13
C ARG A 152 28.54 -17.08 0.01
N LEU A 153 27.53 -17.94 0.22
CA LEU A 153 27.64 -18.99 1.23
C LEU A 153 28.70 -20.05 0.89
N VAL A 154 28.94 -20.35 -0.39
CA VAL A 154 29.99 -21.28 -0.82
C VAL A 154 31.38 -20.72 -0.52
N ASP A 155 31.57 -19.42 -0.75
CA ASP A 155 32.87 -18.74 -0.55
C ASP A 155 33.20 -18.46 0.93
N MET A 156 32.23 -18.63 1.84
CA MET A 156 32.43 -18.43 3.27
C MET A 156 33.15 -19.62 3.93
N ASP A 157 33.86 -19.31 5.01
CA ASP A 157 34.40 -20.34 5.91
C ASP A 157 33.24 -21.13 6.58
N SER A 158 33.54 -22.35 6.99
CA SER A 158 32.56 -23.29 7.55
C SER A 158 31.83 -22.78 8.80
N VAL A 159 32.50 -22.01 9.65
CA VAL A 159 31.94 -21.51 10.91
C VAL A 159 30.93 -20.39 10.63
N SER A 160 31.34 -19.41 9.80
CA SER A 160 30.49 -18.28 9.39
C SER A 160 29.25 -18.76 8.62
N ARG A 161 29.44 -19.69 7.68
CA ARG A 161 28.34 -20.31 6.90
C ARG A 161 27.34 -21.02 7.80
N ASN A 162 27.78 -21.88 8.73
CA ASN A 162 26.92 -22.58 9.65
C ASN A 162 26.11 -21.64 10.55
N LYS A 163 26.73 -20.54 11.01
CA LYS A 163 26.04 -19.51 11.80
C LYS A 163 24.87 -18.87 11.03
N ILE A 164 25.09 -18.53 9.76
CA ILE A 164 24.04 -17.95 8.91
C ILE A 164 22.92 -18.97 8.67
N ILE A 165 23.27 -20.20 8.32
CA ILE A 165 22.29 -21.29 8.08
C ILE A 165 21.43 -21.54 9.33
N LEU A 166 22.06 -21.62 10.51
CA LEU A 166 21.32 -21.80 11.76
C LEU A 166 20.38 -20.62 12.03
N GLY A 167 20.83 -19.37 11.80
CA GLY A 167 19.98 -18.20 11.93
C GLY A 167 18.75 -18.26 11.02
N ILE A 168 18.92 -18.62 9.75
CA ILE A 168 17.80 -18.77 8.79
C ILE A 168 16.84 -19.88 9.26
N ILE A 169 17.36 -20.99 9.78
CA ILE A 169 16.52 -22.10 10.29
C ILE A 169 15.71 -21.63 11.51
N GLU A 170 16.31 -20.86 12.42
CA GLU A 170 15.62 -20.32 13.59
C GLU A 170 14.53 -19.33 13.19
N GLU A 171 14.82 -18.40 12.28
CA GLU A 171 13.82 -17.47 11.74
C GLU A 171 12.67 -18.20 11.07
N TYR A 172 12.96 -19.20 10.24
CA TYR A 172 11.92 -20.00 9.59
C TYR A 172 11.04 -20.74 10.60
N LYS A 173 11.61 -21.33 11.64
CA LYS A 173 10.84 -21.99 12.70
C LYS A 173 9.96 -21.01 13.47
N ALA A 174 10.51 -19.85 13.83
CA ALA A 174 9.74 -18.81 14.52
C ALA A 174 8.57 -18.30 13.66
N GLU A 175 8.77 -18.15 12.36
CA GLU A 175 7.70 -17.75 11.44
C GLU A 175 6.62 -18.83 11.32
N GLN A 176 6.99 -20.11 11.22
CA GLN A 176 6.03 -21.22 11.19
C GLN A 176 5.20 -21.28 12.47
N GLU A 177 5.82 -21.08 13.63
CA GLU A 177 5.12 -21.03 14.91
C GLU A 177 4.16 -19.83 14.99
N ARG A 178 4.56 -18.66 14.45
CA ARG A 178 3.71 -17.47 14.40
C ARG A 178 2.48 -17.72 13.52
N LEU A 179 2.67 -18.29 12.34
CA LEU A 179 1.59 -18.61 11.41
C LEU A 179 0.63 -19.67 11.99
N ALA A 180 1.16 -20.67 12.67
CA ALA A 180 0.34 -21.69 13.35
C ALA A 180 -0.55 -21.05 14.43
N LYS A 181 0.02 -20.20 15.29
CA LYS A 181 -0.74 -19.48 16.32
C LYS A 181 -1.79 -18.54 15.76
N GLU A 182 -1.46 -17.84 14.67
CA GLU A 182 -2.41 -16.95 13.98
C GLU A 182 -3.59 -17.73 13.40
N LYS A 183 -3.31 -18.90 12.81
CA LYS A 183 -4.33 -19.79 12.29
C LYS A 183 -5.23 -20.35 13.37
N GLU A 184 -4.66 -20.82 14.47
CA GLU A 184 -5.42 -21.28 15.65
C GLU A 184 -6.32 -20.17 16.21
N LEU A 185 -5.80 -18.94 16.30
CA LEU A 185 -6.59 -17.80 16.77
C LEU A 185 -7.75 -17.47 15.81
N GLN A 186 -7.52 -17.53 14.49
CA GLN A 186 -8.58 -17.33 13.49
C GLN A 186 -9.66 -18.42 13.60
N GLU A 187 -9.26 -19.67 13.76
CA GLU A 187 -10.19 -20.80 13.95
C GLU A 187 -11.02 -20.64 15.23
N GLN A 188 -10.40 -20.21 16.34
CA GLN A 188 -11.12 -19.93 17.59
C GLN A 188 -12.11 -18.77 17.45
N LEU A 189 -11.73 -17.69 16.74
CA LEU A 189 -12.63 -16.56 16.49
C LEU A 189 -13.81 -16.95 15.58
N ALA A 190 -13.58 -17.83 14.62
CA ALA A 190 -14.64 -18.34 13.73
C ALA A 190 -15.64 -19.25 14.45
N LEU A 191 -15.25 -19.90 15.56
CA LEU A 191 -16.13 -20.73 16.38
C LEU A 191 -16.98 -19.91 17.39
N LEU A 192 -16.60 -18.66 17.62
CA LEU A 192 -17.25 -17.76 18.59
C LEU A 192 -18.24 -16.76 17.94
N GLY A 193 -18.31 -16.68 16.61
CA GLY A 193 -19.20 -15.81 15.83
C GLY A 193 -20.26 -16.56 15.08
#